data_b8765c662c30ff75696ddaa7b4527430
#
_entry.id   b8765c662c30ff75696ddaa7b4527430
#
_cell.length_a   1.000
_cell.length_b   1.000
_cell.length_c   1.000
_cell.angle_alpha   90.00
_cell.angle_beta   90.00
_cell.angle_gamma   90.00
#
_symmetry.space_group_name_H-M   'P 1'
#
loop_
_entity.id
_entity.type
_entity.pdbx_description
1 polymer ?
#
loop_
_entity_poly.entity_id
_entity_poly.type
_entity_poly.pdbx_seq_one_letter_code
_entity_poly.pdbx_strand_id
1 'polypeptide(L)'
;MKNWFLVCLMFLTPLALSDGHGDLALEKRQPDTAMNVTSVDLGQELTSISAEGDMEGYGKVYVTYHLRYNAARTGGTVDGQGRGFTPEGYASGRFQGFWELVDGVVVMRNVVNITNGQMNLDVIKFNPLTRDLEVQAYILK
;
A
#
# COMPACT_ATOMS: atom_id res chain seq x y z
N MET A 1 14.60 23.82 -74.10
CA MET A 1 15.35 23.23 -72.98
C MET A 1 14.52 23.40 -71.75
N LYS A 2 13.94 22.30 -71.27
CA LYS A 2 13.12 22.31 -70.04
C LYS A 2 13.99 21.78 -68.89
N ASN A 3 14.34 22.66 -67.97
CA ASN A 3 15.01 22.28 -66.75
C ASN A 3 13.96 21.76 -65.74
N TRP A 4 14.02 20.46 -65.47
CA TRP A 4 13.20 19.85 -64.46
C TRP A 4 14.02 19.85 -63.15
N PHE A 5 13.67 20.76 -62.23
CA PHE A 5 14.20 20.73 -60.89
C PHE A 5 13.44 19.68 -60.06
N LEU A 6 14.14 18.61 -59.76
CA LEU A 6 13.64 17.56 -58.86
C LEU A 6 13.87 18.04 -57.40
N VAL A 7 12.81 18.52 -56.77
CA VAL A 7 12.84 18.85 -55.31
C VAL A 7 12.69 17.55 -54.54
N CYS A 8 13.78 17.05 -53.98
CA CYS A 8 13.77 15.96 -53.01
C CYS A 8 13.26 16.49 -51.66
N LEU A 9 11.99 16.23 -51.37
CA LEU A 9 11.39 16.53 -50.05
C LEU A 9 11.82 15.44 -49.08
N MET A 10 12.86 15.70 -48.28
CA MET A 10 13.22 14.83 -47.16
C MET A 10 12.16 14.97 -46.04
N PHE A 11 11.33 13.97 -45.90
CA PHE A 11 10.49 13.81 -44.74
C PHE A 11 11.37 13.42 -43.55
N LEU A 12 11.71 14.39 -42.67
CA LEU A 12 12.18 14.08 -41.36
C LEU A 12 10.99 13.56 -40.54
N THR A 13 10.92 12.26 -40.38
CA THR A 13 10.05 11.68 -39.36
C THR A 13 10.65 11.95 -38.02
N PRO A 14 9.94 12.61 -37.07
CA PRO A 14 10.41 12.70 -35.70
C PRO A 14 10.36 11.27 -35.10
N LEU A 15 11.53 10.76 -34.71
CA LEU A 15 11.62 9.63 -33.84
C LEU A 15 10.98 10.06 -32.51
N ALA A 16 9.74 9.63 -32.30
CA ALA A 16 9.12 9.69 -31.00
C ALA A 16 9.91 8.74 -30.09
N LEU A 17 10.78 9.31 -29.26
CA LEU A 17 11.33 8.62 -28.12
C LEU A 17 10.13 8.39 -27.17
N SER A 18 9.59 7.18 -27.23
CA SER A 18 8.70 6.69 -26.21
C SER A 18 9.51 6.60 -24.93
N ASP A 19 9.39 7.59 -24.05
CA ASP A 19 9.84 7.50 -22.69
C ASP A 19 9.04 6.37 -22.03
N GLY A 20 9.64 5.20 -22.00
CA GLY A 20 9.11 4.02 -21.33
C GLY A 20 9.19 4.20 -19.81
N HIS A 21 8.55 5.21 -19.28
CA HIS A 21 8.14 5.23 -17.88
C HIS A 21 6.93 4.30 -17.79
N GLY A 22 7.20 3.00 -17.69
CA GLY A 22 6.17 2.05 -17.32
C GLY A 22 5.62 2.50 -15.96
N ASP A 23 4.38 3.02 -15.95
CA ASP A 23 3.66 3.24 -14.72
C ASP A 23 3.70 1.95 -13.91
N LEU A 24 4.18 2.03 -12.67
CA LEU A 24 4.16 0.90 -11.76
C LEU A 24 2.69 0.57 -11.46
N ALA A 25 2.13 -0.35 -12.24
CA ALA A 25 0.77 -0.83 -12.04
C ALA A 25 0.79 -1.86 -10.90
N LEU A 26 0.17 -1.50 -9.77
CA LEU A 26 -0.04 -2.42 -8.67
C LEU A 26 -1.35 -3.18 -8.90
N GLU A 27 -1.27 -4.51 -8.86
CA GLU A 27 -2.44 -5.39 -8.93
C GLU A 27 -2.98 -5.64 -7.52
N LYS A 28 -4.29 -5.42 -7.32
CA LYS A 28 -4.94 -5.72 -6.05
C LYS A 28 -4.96 -7.24 -5.82
N ARG A 29 -4.60 -7.65 -4.60
CA ARG A 29 -4.72 -9.05 -4.18
C ARG A 29 -6.16 -9.43 -3.92
N GLN A 30 -6.95 -8.47 -3.42
CA GLN A 30 -8.33 -8.66 -2.99
C GLN A 30 -9.06 -7.31 -2.94
N PRO A 31 -10.38 -7.29 -2.78
CA PRO A 31 -11.13 -6.06 -2.51
C PRO A 31 -10.63 -5.34 -1.25
N ASP A 32 -10.83 -4.03 -1.19
CA ASP A 32 -10.52 -3.22 -0.01
C ASP A 32 -11.30 -3.73 1.19
N THR A 33 -10.63 -3.81 2.33
CA THR A 33 -11.21 -4.35 3.56
C THR A 33 -11.39 -3.25 4.60
N ALA A 34 -12.63 -3.02 5.03
CA ALA A 34 -12.91 -2.21 6.21
C ALA A 34 -12.67 -3.05 7.47
N MET A 35 -11.86 -2.50 8.39
CA MET A 35 -11.53 -3.13 9.65
C MET A 35 -12.17 -2.38 10.81
N ASN A 36 -12.55 -3.11 11.85
CA ASN A 36 -13.04 -2.55 13.10
C ASN A 36 -11.86 -2.31 14.05
N VAL A 37 -11.60 -1.06 14.41
CA VAL A 37 -10.53 -0.71 15.37
C VAL A 37 -10.98 -1.07 16.77
N THR A 38 -10.24 -1.96 17.42
CA THR A 38 -10.54 -2.46 18.78
C THR A 38 -9.82 -1.67 19.86
N SER A 39 -8.62 -1.15 19.59
CA SER A 39 -7.92 -0.25 20.51
C SER A 39 -7.01 0.73 19.78
N VAL A 40 -6.80 1.88 20.41
CA VAL A 40 -5.78 2.86 20.04
C VAL A 40 -5.06 3.26 21.34
N ASP A 41 -3.81 2.82 21.47
CA ASP A 41 -3.01 3.04 22.67
C ASP A 41 -1.92 4.08 22.37
N LEU A 42 -2.07 5.27 22.93
CA LEU A 42 -1.15 6.39 22.73
C LEU A 42 0.00 6.31 23.72
N GLY A 43 1.20 6.09 23.21
CA GLY A 43 2.44 6.17 23.99
C GLY A 43 3.24 7.43 23.67
N GLN A 44 4.33 7.65 24.40
CA GLN A 44 5.20 8.80 24.17
C GLN A 44 6.06 8.61 22.89
N GLU A 45 6.47 7.39 22.62
CA GLU A 45 7.37 7.08 21.49
C GLU A 45 6.66 6.38 20.33
N LEU A 46 5.56 5.71 20.61
CA LEU A 46 4.75 5.04 19.60
C LEU A 46 3.28 5.01 19.96
N THR A 47 2.45 4.88 18.94
CA THR A 47 1.02 4.54 19.05
C THR A 47 0.81 3.12 18.57
N SER A 48 0.04 2.32 19.33
CA SER A 48 -0.43 1.00 18.87
C SER A 48 -1.88 1.08 18.46
N ILE A 49 -2.19 0.56 17.27
CA ILE A 49 -3.56 0.44 16.75
C ILE A 49 -3.85 -1.02 16.52
N SER A 50 -4.88 -1.56 17.18
CA SER A 50 -5.35 -2.92 16.95
C SER A 50 -6.70 -2.90 16.25
N ALA A 51 -6.87 -3.81 15.29
CA ALA A 51 -8.08 -3.92 14.50
C ALA A 51 -8.40 -5.37 14.15
N GLU A 52 -9.66 -5.62 13.81
CA GLU A 52 -10.15 -6.90 13.35
C GLU A 52 -11.14 -6.73 12.20
N GLY A 53 -11.27 -7.76 11.36
CA GLY A 53 -12.23 -7.75 10.25
C GLY A 53 -12.21 -9.04 9.46
N ASP A 54 -13.13 -9.14 8.53
CA ASP A 54 -13.19 -10.25 7.59
C ASP A 54 -12.52 -9.84 6.29
N MET A 55 -11.46 -10.55 5.91
CA MET A 55 -10.64 -10.24 4.76
C MET A 55 -10.69 -11.40 3.77
N GLU A 56 -11.08 -11.10 2.53
CA GLU A 56 -11.16 -12.11 1.49
C GLU A 56 -9.82 -12.84 1.31
N GLY A 57 -9.85 -14.16 1.28
CA GLY A 57 -8.66 -15.00 1.16
C GLY A 57 -7.93 -15.29 2.48
N TYR A 58 -8.17 -14.49 3.53
CA TYR A 58 -7.50 -14.66 4.84
C TYR A 58 -8.47 -14.96 6.00
N GLY A 59 -9.77 -14.83 5.76
CA GLY A 59 -10.81 -15.10 6.76
C GLY A 59 -10.90 -14.01 7.83
N LYS A 60 -11.09 -14.41 9.08
CA LYS A 60 -11.12 -13.49 10.23
C LYS A 60 -9.71 -13.03 10.55
N VAL A 61 -9.44 -11.76 10.38
CA VAL A 61 -8.11 -11.16 10.57
C VAL A 61 -8.08 -10.33 11.84
N TYR A 62 -7.01 -10.51 12.60
CA TYR A 62 -6.60 -9.65 13.72
C TYR A 62 -5.24 -9.05 13.39
N VAL A 63 -5.08 -7.76 13.60
CA VAL A 63 -3.85 -7.03 13.27
C VAL A 63 -3.53 -5.99 14.33
N THR A 64 -2.23 -5.77 14.57
CA THR A 64 -1.73 -4.69 15.40
C THR A 64 -0.62 -3.95 14.67
N TYR A 65 -0.77 -2.63 14.59
CA TYR A 65 0.19 -1.69 14.02
C TYR A 65 0.89 -0.93 15.14
N HIS A 66 2.22 -0.82 15.09
CA HIS A 66 3.04 -0.01 15.99
C HIS A 66 3.65 1.14 15.20
N LEU A 67 3.12 2.33 15.40
CA LEU A 67 3.53 3.56 14.72
C LEU A 67 4.52 4.32 15.60
N ARG A 68 5.79 4.33 15.21
CA ARG A 68 6.83 5.10 15.91
C ARG A 68 6.88 6.51 15.35
N TYR A 69 7.03 7.48 16.24
CA TYR A 69 7.05 8.89 15.86
C TYR A 69 8.43 9.31 15.35
N ASN A 70 8.44 10.09 14.26
CA ASN A 70 9.59 10.93 13.92
C ASN A 70 9.64 12.17 14.82
N ALA A 71 10.68 13.01 14.66
CA ALA A 71 10.84 14.23 15.48
C ALA A 71 9.66 15.20 15.37
N ALA A 72 9.04 15.32 14.19
CA ALA A 72 7.89 16.18 13.95
C ALA A 72 6.56 15.57 14.44
N ARG A 73 6.54 14.28 14.80
CA ARG A 73 5.35 13.50 15.22
C ARG A 73 4.22 13.43 14.19
N THR A 74 4.54 13.66 12.93
CA THR A 74 3.60 13.60 11.79
C THR A 74 3.84 12.42 10.87
N GLY A 75 4.73 11.53 11.24
CA GLY A 75 5.11 10.35 10.49
C GLY A 75 6.16 9.54 11.25
N GLY A 76 6.67 8.52 10.59
CA GLY A 76 7.72 7.67 11.12
C GLY A 76 7.67 6.27 10.52
N THR A 77 8.24 5.31 11.25
CA THR A 77 8.20 3.90 10.88
C THR A 77 6.97 3.21 11.46
N VAL A 78 6.52 2.18 10.80
CA VAL A 78 5.48 1.29 11.30
C VAL A 78 5.93 -0.16 11.15
N ASP A 79 5.65 -0.96 12.15
CA ASP A 79 5.83 -2.41 12.12
C ASP A 79 4.63 -3.08 12.80
N GLY A 80 4.51 -4.38 12.62
CA GLY A 80 3.46 -5.13 13.28
C GLY A 80 3.26 -6.52 12.71
N GLN A 81 2.15 -7.10 13.09
CA GLN A 81 1.76 -8.44 12.67
C GLN A 81 0.24 -8.57 12.57
N GLY A 82 -0.16 -9.50 11.72
CA GLY A 82 -1.56 -9.91 11.59
C GLY A 82 -1.69 -11.41 11.50
N ARG A 83 -2.86 -11.92 11.81
CA ARG A 83 -3.24 -13.33 11.64
C ARG A 83 -4.63 -13.42 11.05
N GLY A 84 -4.77 -14.28 10.04
CA GLY A 84 -6.05 -14.64 9.46
C GLY A 84 -6.41 -16.08 9.79
N PHE A 85 -7.66 -16.31 10.12
CA PHE A 85 -8.20 -17.63 10.51
C PHE A 85 -9.33 -18.01 9.57
N THR A 86 -9.22 -19.20 9.02
CA THR A 86 -10.27 -19.86 8.24
C THR A 86 -10.60 -21.20 8.86
N PRO A 87 -11.72 -21.87 8.47
CA PRO A 87 -12.00 -23.23 8.96
C PRO A 87 -10.89 -24.25 8.66
N GLU A 88 -10.08 -24.01 7.62
CA GLU A 88 -9.00 -24.91 7.19
C GLU A 88 -7.66 -24.63 7.90
N GLY A 89 -7.52 -23.50 8.61
CA GLY A 89 -6.29 -23.17 9.28
C GLY A 89 -6.09 -21.67 9.46
N TYR A 90 -4.82 -21.27 9.57
CA TYR A 90 -4.47 -19.86 9.74
C TYR A 90 -3.21 -19.48 8.95
N ALA A 91 -3.09 -18.19 8.65
CA ALA A 91 -1.89 -17.59 8.12
C ALA A 91 -1.45 -16.43 9.02
N SER A 92 -0.13 -16.20 9.12
CA SER A 92 0.44 -15.05 9.84
C SER A 92 1.19 -14.17 8.86
N GLY A 93 1.08 -12.87 9.05
CA GLY A 93 1.86 -11.87 8.33
C GLY A 93 2.65 -11.00 9.31
N ARG A 94 3.86 -10.64 8.93
CA ARG A 94 4.64 -9.58 9.56
C ARG A 94 4.86 -8.48 8.56
N PHE A 95 4.85 -7.26 9.02
CA PHE A 95 5.03 -6.12 8.14
C PHE A 95 5.89 -5.04 8.76
N GLN A 96 6.45 -4.24 7.88
CA GLN A 96 7.17 -3.02 8.22
C GLN A 96 7.02 -2.01 7.08
N GLY A 97 7.11 -0.75 7.43
CA GLY A 97 7.00 0.33 6.47
C GLY A 97 7.07 1.70 7.11
N PHE A 98 6.36 2.63 6.51
CA PHE A 98 6.30 4.02 6.94
C PHE A 98 4.86 4.50 7.04
N TRP A 99 4.65 5.44 7.93
CA TRP A 99 3.38 6.13 8.05
C TRP A 99 3.56 7.64 8.00
N GLU A 100 2.55 8.33 7.59
CA GLU A 100 2.47 9.79 7.56
C GLU A 100 1.06 10.25 7.85
N LEU A 101 0.94 11.47 8.37
CA LEU A 101 -0.33 12.14 8.57
C LEU A 101 -0.62 13.00 7.33
N VAL A 102 -1.69 12.68 6.62
CA VAL A 102 -2.13 13.38 5.40
C VAL A 102 -3.54 13.89 5.61
N ASP A 103 -3.71 15.19 5.68
CA ASP A 103 -5.03 15.83 5.90
C ASP A 103 -5.81 15.23 7.09
N GLY A 104 -5.11 14.93 8.18
CA GLY A 104 -5.69 14.36 9.39
C GLY A 104 -5.93 12.84 9.33
N VAL A 105 -5.59 12.18 8.26
CA VAL A 105 -5.66 10.72 8.08
C VAL A 105 -4.27 10.13 8.21
N VAL A 106 -4.14 9.08 9.02
CA VAL A 106 -2.92 8.28 9.10
C VAL A 106 -2.86 7.34 7.89
N VAL A 107 -1.83 7.48 7.06
CA VAL A 107 -1.59 6.64 5.91
C VAL A 107 -0.34 5.79 6.16
N MET A 108 -0.50 4.48 6.18
CA MET A 108 0.61 3.53 6.32
C MET A 108 0.85 2.83 4.98
N ARG A 109 2.13 2.57 4.65
CA ARG A 109 2.53 1.78 3.48
C ARG A 109 3.51 0.73 3.95
N ASN A 110 3.08 -0.52 3.93
CA ASN A 110 3.79 -1.64 4.54
C ASN A 110 4.11 -2.72 3.52
N VAL A 111 5.30 -3.27 3.60
CA VAL A 111 5.62 -4.56 2.97
C VAL A 111 5.27 -5.65 3.95
N VAL A 112 4.42 -6.57 3.52
CA VAL A 112 3.89 -7.68 4.32
C VAL A 112 4.46 -9.00 3.81
N ASN A 113 5.06 -9.78 4.71
CA ASN A 113 5.49 -11.15 4.43
C ASN A 113 4.54 -12.12 5.14
N ILE A 114 3.97 -13.04 4.38
CA ILE A 114 2.96 -13.98 4.86
C ILE A 114 3.55 -15.39 4.89
N THR A 115 3.18 -16.18 5.88
CA THR A 115 3.70 -17.55 6.10
C THR A 115 3.44 -18.52 4.96
N ASN A 116 2.47 -18.24 4.09
CA ASN A 116 2.20 -19.01 2.87
C ASN A 116 3.13 -18.65 1.69
N GLY A 117 4.10 -17.75 1.89
CA GLY A 117 5.05 -17.30 0.87
C GLY A 117 4.58 -16.11 0.04
N GLN A 118 3.39 -15.61 0.26
CA GLN A 118 2.90 -14.38 -0.40
C GLN A 118 3.55 -13.15 0.21
N MET A 119 3.76 -12.14 -0.62
CA MET A 119 4.16 -10.79 -0.21
C MET A 119 3.15 -9.78 -0.74
N ASN A 120 2.80 -8.84 0.11
CA ASN A 120 1.92 -7.74 -0.25
C ASN A 120 2.60 -6.38 0.00
N LEU A 121 2.19 -5.40 -0.77
CA LEU A 121 2.26 -4.00 -0.39
C LEU A 121 0.87 -3.60 0.09
N ASP A 122 0.76 -3.28 1.37
CA ASP A 122 -0.50 -2.81 1.95
C ASP A 122 -0.46 -1.29 2.11
N VAL A 123 -1.54 -0.64 1.66
CA VAL A 123 -1.83 0.76 1.96
C VAL A 123 -2.99 0.78 2.94
N ILE A 124 -2.73 1.30 4.14
CA ILE A 124 -3.70 1.36 5.22
C ILE A 124 -4.03 2.81 5.51
N LYS A 125 -5.31 3.12 5.61
CA LYS A 125 -5.80 4.45 5.98
C LYS A 125 -6.59 4.35 7.27
N PHE A 126 -6.18 5.12 8.27
CA PHE A 126 -6.86 5.23 9.54
C PHE A 126 -7.29 6.67 9.79
N ASN A 127 -8.58 6.90 9.95
CA ASN A 127 -9.13 8.20 10.33
C ASN A 127 -9.33 8.26 11.86
N PRO A 128 -8.54 9.05 12.60
CA PRO A 128 -8.65 9.12 14.06
C PRO A 128 -9.97 9.71 14.56
N LEU A 129 -10.66 10.52 13.76
CA LEU A 129 -11.93 11.14 14.14
C LEU A 129 -13.09 10.13 14.12
N THR A 130 -13.13 9.28 13.12
CA THR A 130 -14.23 8.31 12.92
C THR A 130 -13.86 6.91 13.38
N ARG A 131 -12.57 6.62 13.56
CA ARG A 131 -11.97 5.30 13.80
C ARG A 131 -12.12 4.35 12.61
N ASP A 132 -12.45 4.85 11.44
CA ASP A 132 -12.46 4.03 10.23
C ASP A 132 -11.03 3.62 9.87
N LEU A 133 -10.85 2.35 9.59
CA LEU A 133 -9.61 1.78 9.10
C LEU A 133 -9.89 0.93 7.88
N GLU A 134 -9.19 1.22 6.79
CA GLU A 134 -9.29 0.49 5.52
C GLU A 134 -7.93 -0.06 5.12
N VAL A 135 -7.91 -1.29 4.66
CA VAL A 135 -6.72 -1.97 4.14
C VAL A 135 -6.88 -2.22 2.65
N GLN A 136 -5.94 -1.73 1.87
CA GLN A 136 -5.78 -2.00 0.44
C GLN A 136 -4.54 -2.87 0.26
N ALA A 137 -4.71 -4.12 -0.14
CA ALA A 137 -3.61 -5.06 -0.33
C ALA A 137 -3.29 -5.24 -1.83
N TYR A 138 -2.03 -5.05 -2.18
CA TYR A 138 -1.51 -5.22 -3.54
C TYR A 138 -0.51 -6.36 -3.59
N ILE A 139 -0.48 -7.06 -4.72
CA ILE A 139 0.44 -8.18 -4.94
C ILE A 139 1.85 -7.61 -5.13
N LEU A 140 2.78 -8.06 -4.30
CA LEU A 140 4.20 -7.76 -4.46
C LEU A 140 4.94 -9.01 -4.98
N LYS A 141 4.50 -10.21 -4.54
CA LYS A 141 5.04 -11.50 -4.98
C LYS A 141 4.01 -12.61 -4.76
#